data_c4629febf716525f3936afb42356ec09
#
_entry.id   c4629febf716525f3936afb42356ec09
#
_cell.length_a   1.000
_cell.length_b   1.000
_cell.length_c   1.000
_cell.angle_alpha   90.00
_cell.angle_beta   90.00
_cell.angle_gamma   90.00
#
_symmetry.space_group_name_H-M   'P 1'
#
loop_
_entity.id
_entity.type
_entity.pdbx_description
1 polymer ?
#
loop_
_entity_poly.entity_id
_entity_poly.type
_entity_poly.pdbx_seq_one_letter_code
_entity_poly.pdbx_strand_id
1 'polypeptide(L)'
;ELAKESGAKYLVDSHVDRVEGNEVILRNGSKHTAKIIVGAGGHNDPLRRDHWDESSLKIPVKFVLMEGDFGDAVELHFGSMAPGGYAWMFPKSSGANIGLGIQRSFSKGCSLNQYAEEFISKYDGEISFRGAGSLPMSGSIHTFVKGNYLLVGDAAGMVLPSNGAGITIAMVGGRIAGQVIAEHLSDGTPLAEYQHRWNKQMGKVMRNSKRAFRFGSLMFRLPNWMLNLTFNRLTKGIIWRAVTCRRMFWIL
;
A
#
# COMPACT_ATOMS: atom_id res chain seq x y z
N GLU A 1 -11.88 15.11 -9.92
CA GLU A 1 -12.19 16.32 -10.71
C GLU A 1 -11.20 16.52 -11.84
N LEU A 2 -9.89 16.70 -11.59
CA LEU A 2 -8.86 16.91 -12.62
C LEU A 2 -8.91 15.89 -13.79
N ALA A 3 -9.14 14.62 -13.50
CA ALA A 3 -9.26 13.60 -14.55
C ALA A 3 -10.51 13.81 -15.42
N LYS A 4 -11.64 14.21 -14.83
CA LYS A 4 -12.87 14.53 -15.59
C LYS A 4 -12.68 15.78 -16.45
N GLU A 5 -12.07 16.81 -15.90
CA GLU A 5 -11.73 18.05 -16.61
C GLU A 5 -10.80 17.78 -17.79
N SER A 6 -9.92 16.76 -17.67
CA SER A 6 -9.06 16.28 -18.74
C SER A 6 -9.75 15.33 -19.74
N GLY A 7 -11.08 15.17 -19.67
CA GLY A 7 -11.88 14.36 -20.59
C GLY A 7 -12.01 12.88 -20.23
N ALA A 8 -11.55 12.45 -19.05
CA ALA A 8 -11.73 11.05 -18.62
C ALA A 8 -13.21 10.77 -18.30
N LYS A 9 -13.73 9.66 -18.85
CA LYS A 9 -15.05 9.13 -18.49
C LYS A 9 -14.96 8.35 -17.19
N TYR A 10 -15.85 8.65 -16.27
CA TYR A 10 -15.91 8.00 -14.97
C TYR A 10 -17.24 7.24 -14.84
N LEU A 11 -17.15 5.92 -14.70
CA LEU A 11 -18.30 5.03 -14.55
C LEU A 11 -18.34 4.57 -13.08
N VAL A 12 -19.32 5.06 -12.32
CA VAL A 12 -19.60 4.60 -10.96
C VAL A 12 -20.40 3.29 -10.98
N ASP A 13 -20.40 2.56 -9.88
CA ASP A 13 -21.13 1.29 -9.70
C ASP A 13 -20.83 0.24 -10.80
N SER A 14 -19.64 0.34 -11.39
CA SER A 14 -19.21 -0.47 -12.52
C SER A 14 -18.11 -1.43 -12.10
N HIS A 15 -18.51 -2.53 -11.42
CA HIS A 15 -17.57 -3.55 -10.94
C HIS A 15 -17.07 -4.41 -12.08
N VAL A 16 -15.76 -4.42 -12.28
CA VAL A 16 -15.09 -5.33 -13.22
C VAL A 16 -15.14 -6.75 -12.67
N ASP A 17 -15.61 -7.68 -13.50
CA ASP A 17 -15.59 -9.12 -13.21
C ASP A 17 -14.28 -9.74 -13.66
N ARG A 18 -13.93 -9.58 -14.94
CA ARG A 18 -12.70 -10.10 -15.54
C ARG A 18 -12.26 -9.32 -16.77
N VAL A 19 -11.05 -9.62 -17.24
CA VAL A 19 -10.47 -9.03 -18.46
C VAL A 19 -10.05 -10.15 -19.41
N GLU A 20 -10.54 -10.08 -20.65
CA GLU A 20 -10.26 -11.05 -21.72
C GLU A 20 -9.81 -10.33 -22.99
N GLY A 21 -8.57 -10.53 -23.42
CA GLY A 21 -8.04 -9.84 -24.61
C GLY A 21 -8.11 -8.30 -24.45
N ASN A 22 -8.83 -7.64 -25.33
CA ASN A 22 -9.04 -6.19 -25.27
C ASN A 22 -10.34 -5.77 -24.58
N GLU A 23 -11.07 -6.72 -23.98
CA GLU A 23 -12.37 -6.49 -23.35
C GLU A 23 -12.27 -6.48 -21.82
N VAL A 24 -12.86 -5.45 -21.22
CA VAL A 24 -13.15 -5.39 -19.78
C VAL A 24 -14.61 -5.75 -19.59
N ILE A 25 -14.89 -6.83 -18.88
CA ILE A 25 -16.23 -7.39 -18.67
C ILE A 25 -16.68 -7.02 -17.25
N LEU A 26 -17.82 -6.34 -17.15
CA LEU A 26 -18.41 -5.94 -15.88
C LEU A 26 -19.32 -7.03 -15.34
N ARG A 27 -19.58 -7.02 -14.03
CA ARG A 27 -20.50 -7.99 -13.37
C ARG A 27 -21.93 -7.96 -13.90
N ASN A 28 -22.37 -6.84 -14.45
CA ASN A 28 -23.70 -6.71 -15.09
C ASN A 28 -23.73 -7.24 -16.53
N GLY A 29 -22.62 -7.82 -17.02
CA GLY A 29 -22.48 -8.38 -18.37
C GLY A 29 -22.09 -7.37 -19.45
N SER A 30 -22.04 -6.07 -19.16
CA SER A 30 -21.59 -5.08 -20.14
C SER A 30 -20.08 -5.21 -20.42
N LYS A 31 -19.68 -4.83 -21.64
CA LYS A 31 -18.32 -4.95 -22.13
C LYS A 31 -17.78 -3.61 -22.59
N HIS A 32 -16.53 -3.34 -22.30
CA HIS A 32 -15.80 -2.18 -22.76
C HIS A 32 -14.49 -2.62 -23.43
N THR A 33 -14.24 -2.15 -24.63
CA THR A 33 -13.02 -2.47 -25.39
C THR A 33 -12.00 -1.35 -25.27
N ALA A 34 -10.74 -1.68 -25.06
CA ALA A 34 -9.65 -0.73 -24.97
C ALA A 34 -8.38 -1.24 -25.66
N LYS A 35 -7.56 -0.32 -26.20
CA LYS A 35 -6.23 -0.65 -26.75
C LYS A 35 -5.26 -1.07 -25.65
N ILE A 36 -5.35 -0.41 -24.48
CA ILE A 36 -4.51 -0.66 -23.30
C ILE A 36 -5.42 -0.70 -22.08
N ILE A 37 -5.20 -1.67 -21.20
CA ILE A 37 -5.95 -1.85 -19.96
C ILE A 37 -5.01 -1.71 -18.77
N VAL A 38 -5.40 -0.86 -17.82
CA VAL A 38 -4.62 -0.60 -16.61
C VAL A 38 -5.37 -1.09 -15.38
N GLY A 39 -4.81 -2.08 -14.69
CA GLY A 39 -5.31 -2.56 -13.40
C GLY A 39 -4.85 -1.63 -12.27
N ALA A 40 -5.81 -0.93 -11.66
CA ALA A 40 -5.60 -0.02 -10.54
C ALA A 40 -6.59 -0.31 -9.38
N GLY A 41 -7.25 -1.45 -9.39
CA GLY A 41 -8.28 -1.89 -8.44
C GLY A 41 -7.75 -2.42 -7.11
N GLY A 42 -6.50 -2.11 -6.77
CA GLY A 42 -5.87 -2.54 -5.52
C GLY A 42 -5.37 -3.99 -5.54
N HIS A 43 -5.13 -4.56 -4.37
CA HIS A 43 -4.50 -5.90 -4.26
C HIS A 43 -5.40 -7.07 -4.74
N ASN A 44 -6.69 -6.85 -4.93
CA ASN A 44 -7.66 -7.80 -5.48
C ASN A 44 -8.10 -7.44 -6.92
N ASP A 45 -7.30 -6.64 -7.60
CA ASP A 45 -7.56 -6.21 -8.97
C ASP A 45 -7.84 -7.41 -9.89
N PRO A 46 -8.95 -7.42 -10.65
CA PRO A 46 -9.31 -8.52 -11.54
C PRO A 46 -8.26 -8.80 -12.61
N LEU A 47 -7.69 -7.76 -13.22
CA LEU A 47 -6.63 -7.91 -14.22
C LEU A 47 -5.41 -8.61 -13.62
N ARG A 48 -5.00 -8.21 -12.42
CA ARG A 48 -3.91 -8.89 -11.70
C ARG A 48 -4.25 -10.34 -11.40
N ARG A 49 -5.43 -10.61 -10.85
CA ARG A 49 -5.87 -11.95 -10.49
C ARG A 49 -5.84 -12.91 -11.69
N ASP A 50 -6.27 -12.42 -12.85
CA ASP A 50 -6.47 -13.26 -14.02
C ASP A 50 -5.17 -13.46 -14.84
N HIS A 51 -4.21 -12.54 -14.73
CA HIS A 51 -3.02 -12.54 -15.59
C HIS A 51 -1.67 -12.57 -14.87
N TRP A 52 -1.61 -12.49 -13.52
CA TRP A 52 -0.37 -12.55 -12.74
C TRP A 52 -0.45 -13.58 -11.62
N ASP A 53 0.45 -14.55 -11.63
CA ASP A 53 0.51 -15.63 -10.61
C ASP A 53 1.29 -15.25 -9.34
N GLU A 54 1.81 -14.03 -9.26
CA GLU A 54 2.61 -13.59 -8.12
C GLU A 54 1.76 -13.39 -6.86
N SER A 55 2.02 -14.20 -5.84
CA SER A 55 1.44 -14.01 -4.51
C SER A 55 2.09 -12.82 -3.80
N SER A 56 1.34 -12.17 -2.90
CA SER A 56 1.87 -11.13 -2.03
C SER A 56 1.48 -11.37 -0.58
N LEU A 57 2.39 -11.05 0.34
CA LEU A 57 2.07 -10.98 1.77
C LEU A 57 1.01 -9.88 1.95
N LYS A 58 -0.16 -10.24 2.46
CA LYS A 58 -1.24 -9.31 2.75
C LYS A 58 -1.33 -9.09 4.25
N ILE A 59 -1.22 -7.84 4.67
CA ILE A 59 -1.42 -7.44 6.06
C ILE A 59 -2.81 -6.82 6.18
N PRO A 60 -3.74 -7.47 6.90
CA PRO A 60 -5.05 -6.90 7.14
C PRO A 60 -4.94 -5.70 8.07
N VAL A 61 -5.75 -4.68 7.79
CA VAL A 61 -5.82 -3.43 8.55
C VAL A 61 -7.25 -3.07 8.90
N LYS A 62 -7.42 -2.43 10.06
CA LYS A 62 -8.67 -1.77 10.46
C LYS A 62 -8.38 -0.38 10.96
N PHE A 63 -9.28 0.56 10.68
CA PHE A 63 -9.15 1.93 11.13
C PHE A 63 -10.51 2.59 11.29
N VAL A 64 -10.51 3.69 12.02
CA VAL A 64 -11.63 4.61 12.14
C VAL A 64 -11.19 6.01 11.76
N LEU A 65 -12.15 6.81 11.30
CA LEU A 65 -12.05 8.26 11.34
C LEU A 65 -12.83 8.69 12.59
N MET A 66 -12.16 9.40 13.48
CA MET A 66 -12.70 9.85 14.76
C MET A 66 -12.62 11.37 14.81
N GLU A 67 -13.74 12.02 15.08
CA GLU A 67 -13.82 13.46 15.26
C GLU A 67 -13.44 13.82 16.68
N GLY A 68 -12.73 14.94 16.86
CA GLY A 68 -12.22 15.39 18.15
C GLY A 68 -10.88 16.10 18.03
N ASP A 69 -10.33 16.52 19.16
CA ASP A 69 -9.00 17.12 19.24
C ASP A 69 -7.97 16.04 19.63
N PHE A 70 -7.05 15.78 18.72
CA PHE A 70 -5.98 14.77 18.87
C PHE A 70 -4.59 15.40 18.88
N GLY A 71 -4.51 16.73 18.95
CA GLY A 71 -3.25 17.47 18.87
C GLY A 71 -2.55 17.29 17.50
N ASP A 72 -1.25 17.60 17.44
CA ASP A 72 -0.49 17.64 16.19
C ASP A 72 0.49 16.46 16.03
N ALA A 73 0.62 15.60 17.04
CA ALA A 73 1.61 14.54 17.05
C ALA A 73 1.10 13.28 16.35
N VAL A 74 1.88 12.79 15.38
CA VAL A 74 1.69 11.46 14.80
C VAL A 74 2.16 10.40 15.80
N GLU A 75 1.30 9.45 16.13
CA GLU A 75 1.65 8.32 16.99
C GLU A 75 1.79 7.03 16.22
N LEU A 76 2.85 6.28 16.54
CA LEU A 76 3.08 4.92 16.05
C LEU A 76 3.38 4.00 17.24
N HIS A 77 2.60 2.94 17.39
CA HIS A 77 2.70 1.97 18.46
C HIS A 77 3.10 0.60 17.91
N PHE A 78 4.13 0.01 18.49
CA PHE A 78 4.68 -1.28 18.09
C PHE A 78 4.54 -2.32 19.21
N GLY A 79 4.87 -3.57 18.90
CA GLY A 79 4.91 -4.66 19.88
C GLY A 79 3.56 -5.38 20.02
N SER A 80 3.21 -5.75 21.27
CA SER A 80 2.04 -6.59 21.55
C SER A 80 0.70 -5.97 21.13
N MET A 81 0.64 -4.65 21.01
CA MET A 81 -0.56 -3.91 20.60
C MET A 81 -0.91 -4.14 19.11
N ALA A 82 0.09 -4.34 18.27
CA ALA A 82 -0.09 -4.61 16.85
C ALA A 82 0.95 -5.64 16.38
N PRO A 83 0.75 -6.94 16.69
CA PRO A 83 1.76 -7.96 16.48
C PRO A 83 2.18 -8.11 15.01
N GLY A 84 3.48 -7.97 14.74
CA GLY A 84 4.04 -8.05 13.40
C GLY A 84 3.72 -6.86 12.49
N GLY A 85 3.13 -5.80 13.04
CA GLY A 85 2.80 -4.56 12.36
C GLY A 85 2.94 -3.34 13.27
N TYR A 86 2.03 -2.40 13.15
CA TYR A 86 1.95 -1.24 14.02
C TYR A 86 0.52 -0.70 14.10
N ALA A 87 0.22 0.00 15.20
CA ALA A 87 -0.98 0.81 15.35
C ALA A 87 -0.61 2.29 15.20
N TRP A 88 -1.55 3.09 14.75
CA TRP A 88 -1.33 4.50 14.48
C TRP A 88 -2.48 5.38 14.94
N MET A 89 -2.14 6.61 15.29
CA MET A 89 -3.04 7.75 15.35
C MET A 89 -2.44 8.87 14.50
N PHE A 90 -3.14 9.25 13.44
CA PHE A 90 -2.74 10.30 12.52
C PHE A 90 -3.72 11.45 12.61
N PRO A 91 -3.32 12.56 13.25
CA PRO A 91 -4.21 13.70 13.42
C PRO A 91 -4.54 14.36 12.08
N LYS A 92 -5.71 14.95 12.02
CA LYS A 92 -6.24 15.77 10.93
C LYS A 92 -6.81 17.05 11.51
N SER A 93 -7.20 18.01 10.66
CA SER A 93 -7.75 19.30 11.08
C SER A 93 -8.97 19.24 12.00
N SER A 94 -9.78 18.18 11.91
CA SER A 94 -11.03 18.02 12.68
C SER A 94 -11.16 16.67 13.36
N GLY A 95 -10.04 15.94 13.52
CA GLY A 95 -10.09 14.60 14.11
C GLY A 95 -8.83 13.81 13.85
N ALA A 96 -8.94 12.48 13.82
CA ALA A 96 -7.81 11.58 13.53
C ALA A 96 -8.22 10.35 12.73
N ASN A 97 -7.24 9.80 12.01
CA ASN A 97 -7.30 8.43 11.51
C ASN A 97 -6.58 7.53 12.52
N ILE A 98 -7.33 6.63 13.14
CA ILE A 98 -6.83 5.73 14.19
C ILE A 98 -7.01 4.30 13.72
N GLY A 99 -5.94 3.50 13.73
CA GLY A 99 -6.03 2.14 13.24
C GLY A 99 -4.83 1.28 13.53
N LEU A 100 -4.86 0.05 13.05
CA LEU A 100 -3.73 -0.85 13.13
C LEU A 100 -3.74 -1.91 12.02
N GLY A 101 -2.55 -2.44 11.77
CA GLY A 101 -2.34 -3.62 10.94
C GLY A 101 -1.56 -4.69 11.70
N ILE A 102 -1.94 -5.95 11.55
CA ILE A 102 -1.25 -7.08 12.18
C ILE A 102 -0.90 -8.16 11.17
N GLN A 103 0.17 -8.88 11.42
CA GLN A 103 0.45 -10.13 10.72
C GLN A 103 -0.15 -11.30 11.52
N ARG A 104 -1.00 -12.09 10.87
CA ARG A 104 -1.67 -13.24 11.52
C ARG A 104 -0.71 -14.22 12.19
N SER A 105 0.48 -14.41 11.62
CA SER A 105 1.52 -15.28 12.18
C SER A 105 2.05 -14.84 13.55
N PHE A 106 1.80 -13.60 13.96
CA PHE A 106 2.21 -13.03 15.26
C PHE A 106 1.05 -12.82 16.23
N SER A 107 -0.21 -13.00 15.80
CA SER A 107 -1.41 -12.59 16.55
C SER A 107 -1.79 -13.51 17.74
N LYS A 108 -1.06 -14.61 17.95
CA LYS A 108 -1.32 -15.56 19.06
C LYS A 108 -2.79 -15.99 19.21
N GLY A 109 -3.52 -16.10 18.10
CA GLY A 109 -4.92 -16.51 18.06
C GLY A 109 -5.96 -15.39 18.24
N CYS A 110 -5.56 -14.16 18.61
CA CYS A 110 -6.48 -13.03 18.68
C CYS A 110 -6.81 -12.51 17.28
N SER A 111 -8.03 -12.03 17.09
CA SER A 111 -8.49 -11.47 15.82
C SER A 111 -8.03 -10.02 15.63
N LEU A 112 -7.96 -9.58 14.36
CA LEU A 112 -7.74 -8.16 14.05
C LEU A 112 -8.77 -7.25 14.72
N ASN A 113 -10.02 -7.71 14.84
CA ASN A 113 -11.09 -6.94 15.47
C ASN A 113 -10.80 -6.66 16.95
N GLN A 114 -10.36 -7.68 17.70
CA GLN A 114 -10.03 -7.53 19.12
C GLN A 114 -8.92 -6.51 19.33
N TYR A 115 -7.82 -6.61 18.56
CA TYR A 115 -6.73 -5.63 18.62
C TYR A 115 -7.20 -4.22 18.25
N ALA A 116 -8.06 -4.11 17.23
CA ALA A 116 -8.55 -2.81 16.78
C ALA A 116 -9.45 -2.13 17.81
N GLU A 117 -10.40 -2.85 18.38
CA GLU A 117 -11.29 -2.29 19.41
C GLU A 117 -10.51 -1.92 20.68
N GLU A 118 -9.56 -2.76 21.12
CA GLU A 118 -8.68 -2.46 22.25
C GLU A 118 -7.82 -1.21 22.02
N PHE A 119 -7.33 -1.00 20.80
CA PHE A 119 -6.53 0.18 20.49
C PHE A 119 -7.37 1.44 20.35
N ILE A 120 -8.48 1.35 19.61
CA ILE A 120 -9.37 2.48 19.34
C ILE A 120 -10.03 2.99 20.63
N SER A 121 -10.35 2.09 21.58
CA SER A 121 -10.96 2.47 22.88
C SER A 121 -10.07 3.33 23.78
N LYS A 122 -8.81 3.53 23.43
CA LYS A 122 -7.88 4.43 24.16
C LYS A 122 -8.06 5.91 23.80
N TYR A 123 -8.85 6.18 22.80
CA TYR A 123 -9.08 7.52 22.28
C TYR A 123 -10.54 7.89 22.43
N ASP A 124 -10.78 9.13 22.85
CA ASP A 124 -12.12 9.69 23.02
C ASP A 124 -12.49 10.56 21.81
N GLY A 125 -13.67 10.33 21.27
CA GLY A 125 -14.20 11.08 20.12
C GLY A 125 -15.36 10.36 19.45
N GLU A 126 -16.02 11.03 18.53
CA GLU A 126 -17.11 10.46 17.75
C GLU A 126 -16.56 9.74 16.50
N ILE A 127 -16.93 8.47 16.32
CA ILE A 127 -16.51 7.71 15.15
C ILE A 127 -17.42 8.05 13.98
N SER A 128 -16.92 8.80 12.99
CA SER A 128 -17.65 9.15 11.78
C SER A 128 -17.54 8.10 10.67
N PHE A 129 -16.49 7.26 10.68
CA PHE A 129 -16.29 6.21 9.69
C PHE A 129 -15.48 5.02 10.24
N ARG A 130 -15.86 3.81 9.82
CA ARG A 130 -15.09 2.57 10.08
C ARG A 130 -14.64 1.95 8.76
N GLY A 131 -13.34 1.71 8.63
CA GLY A 131 -12.75 1.11 7.44
C GLY A 131 -11.95 -0.14 7.74
N ALA A 132 -11.86 -1.00 6.75
CA ALA A 132 -10.99 -2.16 6.76
C ALA A 132 -10.38 -2.37 5.38
N GLY A 133 -9.22 -2.98 5.34
CA GLY A 133 -8.52 -3.25 4.10
C GLY A 133 -7.41 -4.27 4.27
N SER A 134 -6.59 -4.37 3.25
CA SER A 134 -5.42 -5.23 3.26
C SER A 134 -4.32 -4.60 2.42
N LEU A 135 -3.12 -4.54 2.95
CA LEU A 135 -1.95 -3.94 2.30
C LEU A 135 -1.06 -5.03 1.69
N PRO A 136 -0.64 -4.91 0.42
CA PRO A 136 0.33 -5.81 -0.19
C PRO A 136 1.75 -5.47 0.27
N MET A 137 2.26 -6.15 1.29
CA MET A 137 3.52 -5.82 1.98
C MET A 137 4.74 -6.58 1.43
N SER A 138 4.62 -7.25 0.29
CA SER A 138 5.77 -7.87 -0.40
C SER A 138 6.61 -6.85 -1.20
N GLY A 139 6.08 -5.63 -1.37
CA GLY A 139 6.58 -4.62 -2.30
C GLY A 139 6.24 -4.98 -3.75
N SER A 140 6.72 -4.16 -4.69
CA SER A 140 6.37 -4.31 -6.11
C SER A 140 6.66 -5.71 -6.67
N ILE A 141 5.75 -6.17 -7.51
CA ILE A 141 5.88 -7.40 -8.30
C ILE A 141 7.01 -7.28 -9.33
N HIS A 142 7.40 -8.39 -9.94
CA HIS A 142 8.53 -8.40 -10.87
C HIS A 142 8.21 -7.70 -12.18
N THR A 143 7.01 -7.92 -12.72
CA THR A 143 6.61 -7.41 -14.04
C THR A 143 5.29 -6.67 -13.93
N PHE A 144 5.25 -5.40 -14.36
CA PHE A 144 4.04 -4.58 -14.36
C PHE A 144 3.30 -4.57 -15.69
N VAL A 145 3.93 -5.10 -16.75
CA VAL A 145 3.43 -5.05 -18.12
C VAL A 145 3.38 -6.45 -18.70
N LYS A 146 2.24 -6.82 -19.27
CA LYS A 146 2.05 -8.04 -20.07
C LYS A 146 1.22 -7.70 -21.32
N GLY A 147 1.88 -7.65 -22.47
CA GLY A 147 1.22 -7.20 -23.72
C GLY A 147 0.67 -5.79 -23.57
N ASN A 148 -0.65 -5.64 -23.72
CA ASN A 148 -1.39 -4.39 -23.56
C ASN A 148 -1.94 -4.16 -22.15
N TYR A 149 -1.54 -4.97 -21.18
CA TYR A 149 -1.97 -4.85 -19.77
C TYR A 149 -0.88 -4.23 -18.92
N LEU A 150 -1.27 -3.25 -18.09
CA LEU A 150 -0.41 -2.61 -17.10
C LEU A 150 -1.03 -2.72 -15.70
N LEU A 151 -0.20 -2.81 -14.67
CA LEU A 151 -0.62 -2.70 -13.28
C LEU A 151 0.00 -1.48 -12.62
N VAL A 152 -0.78 -0.79 -11.76
CA VAL A 152 -0.34 0.37 -10.98
C VAL A 152 -0.82 0.27 -9.52
N GLY A 153 -0.21 1.02 -8.64
CA GLY A 153 -0.60 1.06 -7.23
C GLY A 153 -0.51 -0.29 -6.53
N ASP A 154 -1.45 -0.58 -5.65
CA ASP A 154 -1.49 -1.84 -4.88
C ASP A 154 -1.65 -3.07 -5.78
N ALA A 155 -2.27 -2.92 -6.96
CA ALA A 155 -2.34 -4.00 -7.95
C ALA A 155 -0.95 -4.42 -8.43
N ALA A 156 -0.01 -3.49 -8.52
CA ALA A 156 1.40 -3.76 -8.81
C ALA A 156 2.27 -3.97 -7.55
N GLY A 157 1.66 -4.00 -6.36
CA GLY A 157 2.40 -4.08 -5.09
C GLY A 157 3.23 -2.83 -4.78
N MET A 158 2.79 -1.66 -5.26
CA MET A 158 3.49 -0.38 -5.09
C MET A 158 3.22 0.23 -3.71
N VAL A 159 3.50 -0.56 -2.68
CA VAL A 159 3.45 -0.17 -1.27
C VAL A 159 4.84 -0.37 -0.68
N LEU A 160 5.29 0.56 0.15
CA LEU A 160 6.56 0.43 0.87
C LEU A 160 6.40 -0.55 2.03
N PRO A 161 7.02 -1.74 2.00
CA PRO A 161 6.83 -2.74 3.06
C PRO A 161 7.25 -2.29 4.46
N SER A 162 8.18 -1.34 4.57
CA SER A 162 8.69 -0.87 5.88
C SER A 162 7.69 -0.05 6.69
N ASN A 163 6.74 0.62 6.01
CA ASN A 163 5.83 1.56 6.67
C ASN A 163 4.40 1.57 6.10
N GLY A 164 4.10 0.74 5.07
CA GLY A 164 2.77 0.67 4.46
C GLY A 164 2.39 1.87 3.58
N ALA A 165 3.32 2.79 3.30
CA ALA A 165 3.02 3.94 2.44
C ALA A 165 2.76 3.49 1.00
N GLY A 166 1.54 3.72 0.51
CA GLY A 166 1.08 3.33 -0.83
C GLY A 166 0.62 4.49 -1.69
N ILE A 167 -0.06 5.49 -1.12
CA ILE A 167 -0.73 6.56 -1.88
C ILE A 167 0.24 7.33 -2.79
N THR A 168 1.30 7.90 -2.24
CA THR A 168 2.31 8.66 -3.00
C THR A 168 3.04 7.79 -4.01
N ILE A 169 3.27 6.53 -3.67
CA ILE A 169 3.95 5.56 -4.54
C ILE A 169 3.05 5.18 -5.73
N ALA A 170 1.76 4.96 -5.47
CA ALA A 170 0.77 4.71 -6.52
C ALA A 170 0.61 5.91 -7.47
N MET A 171 0.63 7.15 -6.94
CA MET A 171 0.59 8.37 -7.76
C MET A 171 1.79 8.48 -8.71
N VAL A 172 3.00 8.15 -8.22
CA VAL A 172 4.21 8.08 -9.07
C VAL A 172 4.05 7.02 -10.15
N GLY A 173 3.58 5.82 -9.78
CA GLY A 173 3.32 4.73 -10.72
C GLY A 173 2.30 5.10 -11.80
N GLY A 174 1.18 5.67 -11.39
CA GLY A 174 0.12 6.12 -12.29
C GLY A 174 0.59 7.19 -13.27
N ARG A 175 1.38 8.17 -12.78
CA ARG A 175 1.97 9.22 -13.63
C ARG A 175 2.91 8.65 -14.68
N ILE A 176 3.82 7.76 -14.29
CA ILE A 176 4.77 7.14 -15.24
C ILE A 176 4.00 6.28 -16.26
N ALA A 177 3.03 5.48 -15.80
CA ALA A 177 2.20 4.66 -16.68
C ALA A 177 1.45 5.52 -17.70
N GLY A 178 0.80 6.60 -17.26
CA GLY A 178 0.08 7.52 -18.14
C GLY A 178 0.97 8.17 -19.19
N GLN A 179 2.18 8.60 -18.82
CA GLN A 179 3.16 9.15 -19.76
C GLN A 179 3.57 8.13 -20.82
N VAL A 180 3.95 6.92 -20.41
CA VAL A 180 4.38 5.86 -21.35
C VAL A 180 3.23 5.40 -22.24
N ILE A 181 2.00 5.33 -21.73
CA ILE A 181 0.82 5.01 -22.53
C ILE A 181 0.59 6.09 -23.61
N ALA A 182 0.69 7.37 -23.25
CA ALA A 182 0.54 8.46 -24.22
C ALA A 182 1.62 8.41 -25.31
N GLU A 183 2.88 8.19 -24.96
CA GLU A 183 3.98 8.00 -25.90
C GLU A 183 3.75 6.77 -26.79
N HIS A 184 3.34 5.63 -26.20
CA HIS A 184 3.03 4.41 -26.96
C HIS A 184 1.94 4.65 -28.03
N LEU A 185 0.91 5.39 -27.66
CA LEU A 185 -0.20 5.68 -28.60
C LEU A 185 0.17 6.72 -29.67
N SER A 186 1.17 7.57 -29.44
CA SER A 186 1.59 8.63 -30.36
C SER A 186 2.71 8.21 -31.30
N ASP A 187 3.73 7.51 -30.79
CA ASP A 187 4.97 7.21 -31.53
C ASP A 187 5.42 5.75 -31.46
N GLY A 188 4.64 4.88 -30.77
CA GLY A 188 4.94 3.45 -30.64
C GLY A 188 5.96 3.10 -29.56
N THR A 189 6.33 4.02 -28.66
CA THR A 189 7.22 3.73 -27.51
C THR A 189 6.81 2.44 -26.81
N PRO A 190 7.70 1.48 -26.57
CA PRO A 190 7.35 0.20 -25.94
C PRO A 190 6.75 0.37 -24.55
N LEU A 191 5.63 -0.29 -24.24
CA LEU A 191 5.00 -0.25 -22.90
C LEU A 191 5.93 -0.74 -21.79
N ALA A 192 6.93 -1.59 -22.09
CA ALA A 192 7.96 -2.03 -21.18
C ALA A 192 8.79 -0.87 -20.59
N GLU A 193 8.81 0.29 -21.26
CA GLU A 193 9.48 1.50 -20.77
C GLU A 193 8.88 1.98 -19.44
N TYR A 194 7.62 1.68 -19.16
CA TYR A 194 7.00 1.91 -17.84
C TYR A 194 7.77 1.22 -16.70
N GLN A 195 8.08 -0.06 -16.87
CA GLN A 195 8.86 -0.83 -15.90
C GLN A 195 10.26 -0.26 -15.71
N HIS A 196 10.90 0.16 -16.81
CA HIS A 196 12.25 0.74 -16.78
C HIS A 196 12.26 2.06 -16.00
N ARG A 197 11.37 3.00 -16.34
CA ARG A 197 11.26 4.32 -15.67
C ARG A 197 10.90 4.18 -14.20
N TRP A 198 9.96 3.27 -13.87
CA TRP A 198 9.65 2.96 -12.49
C TRP A 198 10.88 2.47 -11.72
N ASN A 199 11.60 1.50 -12.24
CA ASN A 199 12.78 0.94 -11.58
C ASN A 199 13.87 1.99 -11.38
N LYS A 200 14.06 2.88 -12.35
CA LYS A 200 15.00 4.00 -12.26
C LYS A 200 14.61 4.97 -11.14
N GLN A 201 13.34 5.32 -11.03
CA GLN A 201 12.86 6.31 -10.05
C GLN A 201 12.67 5.71 -8.66
N MET A 202 12.04 4.55 -8.54
CA MET A 202 11.58 3.98 -7.27
C MET A 202 12.31 2.71 -6.84
N GLY A 203 13.06 2.08 -7.72
CA GLY A 203 13.69 0.77 -7.45
C GLY A 203 14.62 0.77 -6.23
N LYS A 204 15.39 1.86 -6.01
CA LYS A 204 16.27 1.98 -4.83
C LYS A 204 15.46 2.09 -3.53
N VAL A 205 14.43 2.93 -3.53
CA VAL A 205 13.54 3.15 -2.37
C VAL A 205 12.83 1.84 -2.01
N MET A 206 12.28 1.15 -3.02
CA MET A 206 11.60 -0.12 -2.83
C MET A 206 12.53 -1.22 -2.28
N ARG A 207 13.76 -1.33 -2.78
CA ARG A 207 14.76 -2.28 -2.24
C ARG A 207 15.11 -1.99 -0.79
N ASN A 208 15.33 -0.72 -0.45
CA ASN A 208 15.61 -0.32 0.92
C ASN A 208 14.44 -0.62 1.85
N SER A 209 13.22 -0.34 1.42
CA SER A 209 12.01 -0.65 2.17
C SER A 209 11.83 -2.15 2.39
N LYS A 210 12.07 -3.00 1.37
CA LYS A 210 12.04 -4.46 1.52
C LYS A 210 13.09 -4.96 2.54
N ARG A 211 14.30 -4.40 2.54
CA ARG A 211 15.35 -4.73 3.51
C ARG A 211 14.95 -4.31 4.94
N ALA A 212 14.43 -3.09 5.08
CA ALA A 212 13.94 -2.58 6.37
C ALA A 212 12.82 -3.45 6.93
N PHE A 213 11.87 -3.87 6.09
CA PHE A 213 10.79 -4.76 6.48
C PHE A 213 11.29 -6.13 6.96
N ARG A 214 12.25 -6.75 6.24
CA ARG A 214 12.85 -8.03 6.64
C ARG A 214 13.54 -7.91 8.00
N PHE A 215 14.28 -6.84 8.22
CA PHE A 215 14.90 -6.57 9.51
C PHE A 215 13.87 -6.33 10.60
N GLY A 216 12.85 -5.51 10.34
CA GLY A 216 11.74 -5.26 11.28
C GLY A 216 10.98 -6.52 11.63
N SER A 217 10.74 -7.42 10.67
CA SER A 217 10.08 -8.71 10.91
C SER A 217 10.84 -9.62 11.88
N LEU A 218 12.17 -9.51 11.91
CA LEU A 218 12.98 -10.19 12.93
C LEU A 218 12.79 -9.55 14.29
N MET A 219 12.81 -8.21 14.35
CA MET A 219 12.61 -7.46 15.60
C MET A 219 11.23 -7.70 16.23
N PHE A 220 10.18 -7.88 15.44
CA PHE A 220 8.83 -8.17 15.96
C PHE A 220 8.70 -9.51 16.72
N ARG A 221 9.70 -10.37 16.66
CA ARG A 221 9.78 -11.59 17.47
C ARG A 221 10.28 -11.35 18.89
N LEU A 222 10.83 -10.16 19.15
CA LEU A 222 11.35 -9.80 20.47
C LEU A 222 10.21 -9.41 21.42
N PRO A 223 10.34 -9.70 22.73
CA PRO A 223 9.39 -9.22 23.74
C PRO A 223 9.45 -7.68 23.86
N ASN A 224 8.35 -7.07 24.35
CA ASN A 224 8.22 -5.62 24.40
C ASN A 224 9.38 -4.92 25.13
N TRP A 225 9.90 -5.52 26.22
CA TRP A 225 11.01 -4.92 26.98
C TRP A 225 12.30 -4.82 26.14
N MET A 226 12.57 -5.79 25.27
CA MET A 226 13.71 -5.74 24.34
C MET A 226 13.44 -4.72 23.21
N LEU A 227 12.21 -4.65 22.70
CA LEU A 227 11.84 -3.62 21.72
C LEU A 227 12.06 -2.22 22.31
N ASN A 228 11.64 -1.98 23.54
CA ASN A 228 11.85 -0.69 24.22
C ASN A 228 13.35 -0.33 24.33
N LEU A 229 14.22 -1.31 24.58
CA LEU A 229 15.68 -1.07 24.56
C LEU A 229 16.21 -0.68 23.17
N THR A 230 15.55 -1.14 22.11
CA THR A 230 15.95 -0.79 20.73
C THR A 230 15.47 0.62 20.32
N PHE A 231 14.44 1.17 20.96
CA PHE A 231 13.93 2.53 20.73
C PHE A 231 14.60 3.57 21.62
N ASN A 232 15.93 3.66 21.57
CA ASN A 232 16.72 4.60 22.34
C ASN A 232 17.43 5.64 21.44
N ARG A 233 18.14 6.59 22.08
CA ARG A 233 18.86 7.65 21.36
C ARG A 233 19.88 7.11 20.34
N LEU A 234 20.55 5.99 20.64
CA LEU A 234 21.59 5.42 19.78
C LEU A 234 21.01 4.78 18.50
N THR A 235 19.82 4.17 18.59
CA THR A 235 19.17 3.47 17.48
C THR A 235 18.21 4.35 16.70
N LYS A 236 17.84 5.53 17.22
CA LYS A 236 16.92 6.49 16.58
C LYS A 236 17.26 6.75 15.11
N GLY A 237 18.55 6.91 14.79
CA GLY A 237 18.99 7.15 13.42
C GLY A 237 18.75 5.97 12.48
N ILE A 238 18.89 4.74 12.97
CA ILE A 238 18.64 3.51 12.19
C ILE A 238 17.14 3.36 11.93
N ILE A 239 16.32 3.54 12.97
CA ILE A 239 14.86 3.47 12.89
C ILE A 239 14.34 4.53 11.92
N TRP A 240 14.82 5.78 12.03
CA TRP A 240 14.45 6.85 11.13
C TRP A 240 14.79 6.52 9.67
N ARG A 241 15.96 5.94 9.40
CA ARG A 241 16.35 5.50 8.05
C ARG A 241 15.46 4.36 7.54
N ALA A 242 15.05 3.41 8.42
CA ALA A 242 14.13 2.35 8.08
C ALA A 242 12.76 2.89 7.67
N VAL A 243 12.18 3.77 8.48
CA VAL A 243 10.88 4.42 8.23
C VAL A 243 10.91 5.29 6.97
N THR A 244 11.99 6.03 6.75
CA THR A 244 12.15 6.90 5.56
C THR A 244 12.72 6.19 4.34
N CYS A 245 12.87 4.85 4.38
CA CYS A 245 13.40 4.03 3.28
C CYS A 245 14.80 4.43 2.82
N ARG A 246 15.60 5.03 3.70
CA ARG A 246 17.01 5.32 3.47
C ARG A 246 17.85 4.07 3.73
N ARG A 247 19.07 4.02 3.20
CA ARG A 247 20.01 2.93 3.48
C ARG A 247 20.33 2.90 4.98
N MET A 248 20.06 1.76 5.65
CA MET A 248 20.21 1.64 7.11
C MET A 248 21.68 1.50 7.54
N PHE A 249 22.48 0.75 6.77
CA PHE A 249 23.88 0.48 7.05
C PHE A 249 24.77 0.82 5.85
N TRP A 250 26.03 1.18 6.10
CA TRP A 250 27.00 1.49 5.06
C TRP A 250 27.47 0.25 4.27
N ILE A 251 27.24 -0.95 4.82
CA ILE A 251 27.83 -2.23 4.36
C ILE A 251 26.80 -3.18 3.71
N LEU A 252 25.51 -2.82 3.62
CA LEU A 252 24.46 -3.66 3.01
C LEU A 252 23.86 -3.01 1.76
#